data_1f07214c6ab9800187ab1b0e6626b395
#
_entry.id   1f07214c6ab9800187ab1b0e6626b395
#
_cell.length_a   1.000
_cell.length_b   1.000
_cell.length_c   1.000
_cell.angle_alpha   90.00
_cell.angle_beta   90.00
_cell.angle_gamma   90.00
#
_symmetry.space_group_name_H-M   'P 1'
#
loop_
_entity.id
_entity.type
_entity.pdbx_description
1 polymer ?
#
loop_
_entity_poly.entity_id
_entity_poly.type
_entity_poly.pdbx_seq_one_letter_code
_entity_poly.pdbx_strand_id
1 'polypeptide(L)'
;MKIIGSVTSPYVRKVRIVAVEKRFEYQFVPEDVWSAGTGIGAQNPLGKVPVLLLEDGCVYDSRVIAEYLDSRAPKQRLIPEGNRERTTVKTLEALADGICDAAITMVLERRFHDENALSRDWMARQAEKVDRALAVMSQTLGKDQFMNGRAFSLGDIACGVALGYLELRFPENTWKQAYPNLFDFYGRMMARASFQETAPPKA
;
A
#
# COMPACT_ATOMS: atom_id res chain seq x y z
N MET A 1 -18.99 7.71 5.87
CA MET A 1 -18.36 6.41 5.61
C MET A 1 -17.31 6.09 6.68
N LYS A 2 -16.95 4.79 6.87
CA LYS A 2 -15.91 4.38 7.82
C LYS A 2 -14.87 3.53 7.11
N ILE A 3 -13.59 3.71 7.45
CA ILE A 3 -12.50 2.84 7.00
C ILE A 3 -12.05 2.02 8.20
N ILE A 4 -12.24 0.70 8.12
CA ILE A 4 -11.84 -0.25 9.15
C ILE A 4 -10.47 -0.80 8.81
N GLY A 5 -9.53 -0.78 9.76
CA GLY A 5 -8.20 -1.31 9.48
C GLY A 5 -7.14 -1.11 10.54
N SER A 6 -5.98 -1.71 10.32
CA SER A 6 -4.79 -1.54 11.15
C SER A 6 -3.95 -0.36 10.66
N VAL A 7 -3.43 0.44 11.59
CA VAL A 7 -2.57 1.60 11.29
C VAL A 7 -1.23 1.21 10.65
N THR A 8 -0.78 -0.03 10.82
CA THR A 8 0.47 -0.53 10.24
C THR A 8 0.27 -1.25 8.91
N SER A 9 -0.99 -1.46 8.47
CA SER A 9 -1.27 -2.13 7.21
C SER A 9 -1.00 -1.20 6.02
N PRO A 10 -0.18 -1.61 5.03
CA PRO A 10 0.08 -0.81 3.85
C PRO A 10 -1.18 -0.63 2.99
N TYR A 11 -2.04 -1.64 2.91
CA TYR A 11 -3.28 -1.57 2.15
C TYR A 11 -4.28 -0.59 2.76
N VAL A 12 -4.37 -0.55 4.09
CA VAL A 12 -5.19 0.42 4.83
C VAL A 12 -4.64 1.82 4.60
N ARG A 13 -3.32 2.00 4.67
CA ARG A 13 -2.67 3.28 4.42
C ARG A 13 -2.95 3.79 3.01
N LYS A 14 -2.84 2.92 1.98
CA LYS A 14 -3.17 3.25 0.59
C LYS A 14 -4.58 3.84 0.47
N VAL A 15 -5.58 3.16 1.03
CA VAL A 15 -6.98 3.60 1.00
C VAL A 15 -7.18 4.94 1.73
N ARG A 16 -6.56 5.11 2.91
CA ARG A 16 -6.63 6.36 3.67
C ARG A 16 -6.02 7.52 2.91
N ILE A 17 -4.86 7.33 2.26
CA ILE A 17 -4.23 8.34 1.40
C ILE A 17 -5.17 8.73 0.26
N VAL A 18 -5.76 7.75 -0.43
CA VAL A 18 -6.73 8.02 -1.51
C VAL A 18 -7.90 8.85 -0.97
N ALA A 19 -8.46 8.51 0.18
CA ALA A 19 -9.56 9.26 0.78
C ALA A 19 -9.16 10.72 1.07
N VAL A 20 -7.99 10.97 1.62
CA VAL A 20 -7.47 12.33 1.91
C VAL A 20 -7.22 13.10 0.60
N GLU A 21 -6.54 12.51 -0.40
CA GLU A 21 -6.29 13.15 -1.70
C GLU A 21 -7.59 13.50 -2.44
N LYS A 22 -8.63 12.70 -2.25
CA LYS A 22 -9.97 12.92 -2.81
C LYS A 22 -10.87 13.78 -1.92
N ARG A 23 -10.35 14.25 -0.77
CA ARG A 23 -11.04 15.11 0.21
C ARG A 23 -12.33 14.49 0.76
N PHE A 24 -12.34 13.18 0.96
CA PHE A 24 -13.44 12.50 1.65
C PHE A 24 -13.25 12.58 3.16
N GLU A 25 -14.31 12.98 3.85
CA GLU A 25 -14.40 12.80 5.29
C GLU A 25 -14.74 11.35 5.61
N TYR A 26 -13.99 10.75 6.52
CA TYR A 26 -14.22 9.39 6.99
C TYR A 26 -13.86 9.23 8.46
N GLN A 27 -14.55 8.32 9.12
CA GLN A 27 -14.16 7.85 10.43
C GLN A 27 -13.18 6.68 10.26
N PHE A 28 -12.01 6.76 10.88
CA PHE A 28 -11.11 5.60 10.95
C PHE A 28 -11.48 4.74 12.15
N VAL A 29 -11.69 3.43 11.94
CA VAL A 29 -12.00 2.44 12.97
C VAL A 29 -10.83 1.48 13.05
N PRO A 30 -10.01 1.56 14.12
CA PRO A 30 -8.91 0.62 14.32
C PRO A 30 -9.43 -0.81 14.47
N GLU A 31 -8.77 -1.76 13.81
CA GLU A 31 -9.08 -3.20 13.89
C GLU A 31 -7.79 -4.00 13.90
N ASP A 32 -7.68 -4.92 14.87
CA ASP A 32 -6.64 -5.94 14.91
C ASP A 32 -7.21 -7.29 14.46
N VAL A 33 -6.95 -7.63 13.20
CA VAL A 33 -7.40 -8.88 12.59
C VAL A 33 -6.79 -10.15 13.21
N TRP A 34 -5.79 -9.99 14.07
CA TRP A 34 -5.12 -11.08 14.76
C TRP A 34 -5.67 -11.32 16.18
N SER A 35 -6.53 -10.43 16.65
CA SER A 35 -7.21 -10.58 17.92
C SER A 35 -8.25 -11.72 17.84
N ALA A 36 -8.31 -12.55 18.89
CA ALA A 36 -9.32 -13.61 19.00
C ALA A 36 -10.77 -13.07 19.00
N GLY A 37 -10.95 -11.78 19.34
CA GLY A 37 -12.24 -11.10 19.38
C GLY A 37 -12.56 -10.30 18.11
N THR A 38 -11.77 -10.43 17.04
CA THR A 38 -12.01 -9.66 15.81
C THR A 38 -13.37 -9.98 15.20
N GLY A 39 -14.15 -8.92 14.91
CA GLY A 39 -15.44 -9.03 14.20
C GLY A 39 -15.32 -8.86 12.70
N ILE A 40 -14.10 -8.70 12.15
CA ILE A 40 -13.87 -8.31 10.75
C ILE A 40 -14.47 -9.28 9.74
N GLY A 41 -14.59 -10.56 10.09
CA GLY A 41 -15.20 -11.59 9.24
C GLY A 41 -16.65 -11.32 8.86
N ALA A 42 -17.38 -10.55 9.67
CA ALA A 42 -18.74 -10.13 9.34
C ALA A 42 -18.81 -9.06 8.24
N GLN A 43 -17.76 -8.25 8.09
CA GLN A 43 -17.66 -7.20 7.08
C GLN A 43 -16.88 -7.67 5.84
N ASN A 44 -15.85 -8.50 6.04
CA ASN A 44 -15.05 -9.10 4.98
C ASN A 44 -14.82 -10.57 5.29
N PRO A 45 -15.46 -11.50 4.56
CA PRO A 45 -15.36 -12.95 4.82
C PRO A 45 -13.93 -13.49 4.68
N LEU A 46 -13.00 -12.72 4.08
CA LEU A 46 -11.58 -13.07 3.98
C LEU A 46 -10.82 -12.76 5.28
N GLY A 47 -11.45 -12.15 6.29
CA GLY A 47 -10.80 -11.78 7.54
C GLY A 47 -9.71 -10.72 7.39
N LYS A 48 -9.79 -9.87 6.36
CA LYS A 48 -8.74 -8.91 5.99
C LYS A 48 -9.21 -7.47 6.05
N VAL A 49 -8.26 -6.57 6.26
CA VAL A 49 -8.43 -5.12 6.16
C VAL A 49 -7.60 -4.58 4.98
N PRO A 50 -7.99 -3.43 4.37
CA PRO A 50 -9.08 -2.52 4.74
C PRO A 50 -10.48 -3.02 4.38
N VAL A 51 -11.47 -2.47 5.12
CA VAL A 51 -12.87 -2.51 4.72
C VAL A 51 -13.40 -1.08 4.72
N LEU A 52 -14.09 -0.69 3.66
CA LEU A 52 -14.86 0.54 3.60
C LEU A 52 -16.32 0.20 3.93
N LEU A 53 -16.80 0.69 5.09
CA LEU A 53 -18.18 0.54 5.52
C LEU A 53 -18.99 1.74 5.02
N LEU A 54 -20.02 1.46 4.23
CA LEU A 54 -21.01 2.38 3.70
C LEU A 54 -22.35 2.15 4.38
N GLU A 55 -23.37 2.95 4.05
CA GLU A 55 -24.73 2.80 4.57
C GLU A 55 -25.40 1.51 4.06
N ASP A 56 -25.08 1.13 2.83
CA ASP A 56 -25.68 0.02 2.08
C ASP A 56 -24.79 -1.24 2.02
N GLY A 57 -23.65 -1.25 2.71
CA GLY A 57 -22.80 -2.45 2.75
C GLY A 57 -21.31 -2.17 2.94
N CYS A 58 -20.50 -3.21 2.64
CA CYS A 58 -19.06 -3.18 2.78
C CYS A 58 -18.37 -3.34 1.43
N VAL A 59 -17.29 -2.58 1.23
CA VAL A 59 -16.41 -2.71 0.06
C VAL A 59 -15.02 -3.17 0.52
N TYR A 60 -14.46 -4.15 -0.15
CA TYR A 60 -13.12 -4.69 -0.02
C TYR A 60 -12.70 -5.30 -1.39
N ASP A 61 -11.42 -5.47 -1.78
CA ASP A 61 -10.21 -5.12 -1.06
C ASP A 61 -9.76 -3.66 -1.30
N SER A 62 -8.50 -3.36 -0.97
CA SER A 62 -7.93 -2.01 -1.12
C SER A 62 -7.96 -1.47 -2.54
N ARG A 63 -7.85 -2.34 -3.55
CA ARG A 63 -7.89 -1.98 -4.98
C ARG A 63 -9.29 -1.52 -5.38
N VAL A 64 -10.28 -2.26 -4.92
CA VAL A 64 -11.70 -1.96 -5.17
C VAL A 64 -12.09 -0.66 -4.44
N ILE A 65 -11.67 -0.52 -3.19
CA ILE A 65 -11.95 0.71 -2.41
C ILE A 65 -11.29 1.92 -3.05
N ALA A 66 -10.02 1.83 -3.46
CA ALA A 66 -9.31 2.94 -4.10
C ALA A 66 -10.00 3.37 -5.40
N GLU A 67 -10.43 2.43 -6.22
CA GLU A 67 -11.15 2.70 -7.46
C GLU A 67 -12.55 3.28 -7.20
N TYR A 68 -13.27 2.75 -6.21
CA TYR A 68 -14.55 3.29 -5.78
C TYR A 68 -14.42 4.75 -5.35
N LEU A 69 -13.48 5.07 -4.47
CA LEU A 69 -13.25 6.43 -4.00
C LEU A 69 -12.84 7.37 -5.14
N ASP A 70 -11.98 6.91 -6.05
CA ASP A 70 -11.57 7.72 -7.19
C ASP A 70 -12.74 8.04 -8.13
N SER A 71 -13.61 7.07 -8.39
CA SER A 71 -14.79 7.23 -9.24
C SER A 71 -15.84 8.19 -8.64
N ARG A 72 -15.98 8.22 -7.31
CA ARG A 72 -16.94 9.09 -6.60
C ARG A 72 -16.57 10.57 -6.63
N ALA A 73 -15.30 10.90 -6.87
CA ALA A 73 -14.81 12.27 -6.98
C ALA A 73 -14.06 12.46 -8.30
N PRO A 74 -14.75 12.66 -9.44
CA PRO A 74 -14.15 12.64 -10.77
C PRO A 74 -13.19 13.80 -11.05
N LYS A 75 -13.22 14.87 -10.25
CA LYS A 75 -12.21 15.93 -10.31
C LYS A 75 -10.90 15.41 -9.74
N GLN A 76 -9.79 15.64 -10.41
CA GLN A 76 -8.46 15.18 -10.01
C GLN A 76 -8.37 13.63 -9.91
N ARG A 77 -8.62 12.96 -11.01
CA ARG A 77 -8.54 11.50 -11.08
C ARG A 77 -7.14 10.99 -10.74
N LEU A 78 -7.09 10.03 -9.80
CA LEU A 78 -5.89 9.27 -9.46
C LEU A 78 -5.70 8.09 -10.42
N ILE A 79 -6.78 7.64 -11.05
CA ILE A 79 -6.79 6.58 -12.07
C ILE A 79 -7.24 7.22 -13.38
N PRO A 80 -6.35 7.32 -14.38
CA PRO A 80 -6.69 7.89 -15.68
C PRO A 80 -7.87 7.19 -16.37
N GLU A 81 -8.60 7.92 -17.23
CA GLU A 81 -9.70 7.35 -18.01
C GLU A 81 -9.21 6.60 -19.26
N GLY A 82 -8.11 7.07 -19.86
CA GLY A 82 -7.52 6.44 -21.04
C GLY A 82 -7.04 5.03 -20.76
N ASN A 83 -7.45 4.05 -21.53
CA ASN A 83 -7.19 2.63 -21.30
C ASN A 83 -5.69 2.32 -21.08
N ARG A 84 -4.81 2.91 -21.89
CA ARG A 84 -3.36 2.67 -21.80
C ARG A 84 -2.79 3.21 -20.49
N GLU A 85 -3.09 4.47 -20.16
CA GLU A 85 -2.60 5.12 -18.94
C GLU A 85 -3.19 4.48 -17.69
N ARG A 86 -4.49 4.12 -17.72
CA ARG A 86 -5.16 3.35 -16.68
C ARG A 86 -4.45 2.02 -16.44
N THR A 87 -4.15 1.27 -17.51
CA THR A 87 -3.43 0.00 -17.39
C THR A 87 -2.07 0.19 -16.75
N THR A 88 -1.32 1.22 -17.16
CA THR A 88 -0.01 1.54 -16.55
C THR A 88 -0.14 1.80 -15.04
N VAL A 89 -1.06 2.66 -14.62
CA VAL A 89 -1.30 2.99 -13.21
C VAL A 89 -1.74 1.76 -12.41
N LYS A 90 -2.62 0.94 -12.95
CA LYS A 90 -3.09 -0.31 -12.29
C LYS A 90 -1.98 -1.37 -12.23
N THR A 91 -1.08 -1.43 -13.21
CA THR A 91 0.09 -2.31 -13.17
C THR A 91 1.08 -1.86 -12.09
N LEU A 92 1.29 -0.55 -11.93
CA LEU A 92 2.11 0.00 -10.83
C LEU A 92 1.49 -0.29 -9.46
N GLU A 93 0.17 -0.15 -9.33
CA GLU A 93 -0.53 -0.57 -8.10
C GLU A 93 -0.30 -2.05 -7.81
N ALA A 94 -0.45 -2.92 -8.82
CA ALA A 94 -0.24 -4.36 -8.66
C ALA A 94 1.22 -4.71 -8.28
N LEU A 95 2.20 -4.01 -8.87
CA LEU A 95 3.62 -4.17 -8.53
C LEU A 95 3.89 -3.80 -7.07
N ALA A 96 3.39 -2.66 -6.62
CA ALA A 96 3.55 -2.17 -5.26
C ALA A 96 2.83 -3.06 -4.24
N ASP A 97 1.60 -3.49 -4.53
CA ASP A 97 0.87 -4.45 -3.71
C ASP A 97 1.64 -5.79 -3.62
N GLY A 98 2.27 -6.24 -4.71
CA GLY A 98 3.11 -7.43 -4.73
C GLY A 98 4.36 -7.32 -3.84
N ILE A 99 4.96 -6.13 -3.72
CA ILE A 99 6.02 -5.85 -2.73
C ILE A 99 5.46 -6.01 -1.31
N CYS A 100 4.29 -5.41 -1.04
CA CYS A 100 3.64 -5.52 0.26
C CYS A 100 3.27 -6.97 0.61
N ASP A 101 2.74 -7.74 -0.35
CA ASP A 101 2.38 -9.15 -0.17
C ASP A 101 3.62 -9.99 0.21
N ALA A 102 4.72 -9.80 -0.50
CA ALA A 102 5.98 -10.50 -0.21
C ALA A 102 6.54 -10.10 1.17
N ALA A 103 6.54 -8.80 1.48
CA ALA A 103 7.01 -8.26 2.75
C ALA A 103 6.15 -8.76 3.92
N ILE A 104 4.82 -8.74 3.79
CA ILE A 104 3.89 -9.26 4.82
C ILE A 104 4.12 -10.75 5.03
N THR A 105 4.32 -11.53 3.98
CA THR A 105 4.62 -12.97 4.09
C THR A 105 5.85 -13.19 4.97
N MET A 106 6.93 -12.44 4.78
CA MET A 106 8.13 -12.54 5.62
C MET A 106 7.88 -12.09 7.07
N VAL A 107 7.06 -11.05 7.28
CA VAL A 107 6.68 -10.60 8.63
C VAL A 107 5.86 -11.66 9.36
N LEU A 108 4.91 -12.30 8.67
CA LEU A 108 4.06 -13.35 9.26
C LEU A 108 4.85 -14.62 9.53
N GLU A 109 5.79 -14.98 8.68
CA GLU A 109 6.71 -16.12 8.93
C GLU A 109 7.44 -15.92 10.25
N ARG A 110 8.03 -14.73 10.48
CA ARG A 110 8.71 -14.40 11.75
C ARG A 110 7.77 -14.28 12.94
N ARG A 111 6.49 -13.98 12.72
CA ARG A 111 5.51 -13.82 13.79
C ARG A 111 4.99 -15.16 14.33
N PHE A 112 4.84 -16.14 13.46
CA PHE A 112 4.16 -17.40 13.78
C PHE A 112 5.09 -18.59 13.91
N HIS A 113 6.38 -18.42 13.62
CA HIS A 113 7.37 -19.49 13.73
C HIS A 113 8.57 -19.03 14.57
N ASP A 114 9.07 -19.94 15.40
CA ASP A 114 10.35 -19.73 16.10
C ASP A 114 11.51 -19.69 15.10
N GLU A 115 12.62 -19.04 15.47
CA GLU A 115 13.79 -18.83 14.59
C GLU A 115 14.29 -20.13 13.92
N ASN A 116 14.21 -21.26 14.63
CA ASN A 116 14.63 -22.58 14.12
C ASN A 116 13.60 -23.24 13.17
N ALA A 117 12.36 -22.75 13.16
CA ALA A 117 11.27 -23.24 12.34
C ALA A 117 11.02 -22.39 11.10
N LEU A 118 11.75 -21.27 10.92
CA LEU A 118 11.62 -20.40 9.78
C LEU A 118 12.00 -21.11 8.47
N SER A 119 11.13 -21.00 7.48
CA SER A 119 11.44 -21.43 6.11
C SER A 119 12.33 -20.39 5.42
N ARG A 120 13.64 -20.54 5.58
CA ARG A 120 14.65 -19.60 5.04
C ARG A 120 14.58 -19.50 3.51
N ASP A 121 14.39 -20.61 2.81
CA ASP A 121 14.25 -20.62 1.34
C ASP A 121 12.99 -19.89 0.88
N TRP A 122 11.87 -20.05 1.63
CA TRP A 122 10.64 -19.34 1.33
C TRP A 122 10.79 -17.84 1.56
N MET A 123 11.42 -17.44 2.66
CA MET A 123 11.71 -16.04 2.95
C MET A 123 12.65 -15.42 1.91
N ALA A 124 13.72 -16.13 1.52
CA ALA A 124 14.62 -15.70 0.44
C ALA A 124 13.87 -15.49 -0.87
N ARG A 125 12.97 -16.40 -1.23
CA ARG A 125 12.12 -16.26 -2.41
C ARG A 125 11.21 -15.01 -2.34
N GLN A 126 10.70 -14.65 -1.16
CA GLN A 126 9.93 -13.40 -1.00
C GLN A 126 10.83 -12.17 -1.13
N ALA A 127 12.01 -12.17 -0.51
CA ALA A 127 12.99 -11.09 -0.63
C ALA A 127 13.38 -10.84 -2.09
N GLU A 128 13.68 -11.89 -2.87
CA GLU A 128 13.96 -11.77 -4.29
C GLU A 128 12.81 -11.14 -5.11
N LYS A 129 11.55 -11.37 -4.73
CA LYS A 129 10.41 -10.69 -5.39
C LYS A 129 10.46 -9.19 -5.12
N VAL A 130 10.75 -8.80 -3.86
CA VAL A 130 10.89 -7.40 -3.48
C VAL A 130 12.02 -6.75 -4.29
N ASP A 131 13.19 -7.38 -4.37
CA ASP A 131 14.35 -6.84 -5.07
C ASP A 131 14.08 -6.63 -6.57
N ARG A 132 13.49 -7.64 -7.24
CA ARG A 132 13.11 -7.51 -8.64
C ARG A 132 12.06 -6.42 -8.88
N ALA A 133 11.09 -6.31 -7.97
CA ALA A 133 10.05 -5.29 -8.08
C ALA A 133 10.60 -3.88 -7.84
N LEU A 134 11.54 -3.70 -6.91
CA LEU A 134 12.25 -2.43 -6.69
C LEU A 134 13.06 -2.02 -7.93
N ALA A 135 13.76 -2.96 -8.57
CA ALA A 135 14.50 -2.69 -9.79
C ALA A 135 13.57 -2.19 -10.92
N VAL A 136 12.43 -2.86 -11.12
CA VAL A 136 11.42 -2.44 -12.11
C VAL A 136 10.82 -1.08 -11.74
N MET A 137 10.51 -0.86 -10.47
CA MET A 137 9.98 0.42 -9.97
C MET A 137 10.96 1.57 -10.23
N SER A 138 12.26 1.36 -9.94
CA SER A 138 13.32 2.34 -10.21
C SER A 138 13.50 2.63 -11.69
N GLN A 139 13.50 1.59 -12.53
CA GLN A 139 13.57 1.74 -13.98
C GLN A 139 12.37 2.51 -14.54
N THR A 140 11.17 2.21 -14.04
CA THR A 140 9.93 2.87 -14.47
C THR A 140 9.90 4.35 -14.09
N LEU A 141 10.33 4.68 -12.89
CA LEU A 141 10.45 6.08 -12.44
C LEU A 141 11.51 6.84 -13.26
N GLY A 142 12.66 6.22 -13.51
CA GLY A 142 13.76 6.86 -14.22
C GLY A 142 14.16 8.18 -13.58
N LYS A 143 13.99 9.28 -14.34
CA LYS A 143 14.23 10.67 -13.91
C LYS A 143 12.93 11.47 -13.70
N ASP A 144 11.80 10.83 -13.83
CA ASP A 144 10.50 11.51 -13.76
C ASP A 144 10.11 11.86 -12.31
N GLN A 145 9.22 12.82 -12.21
CA GLN A 145 8.67 13.22 -10.91
C GLN A 145 7.68 12.20 -10.36
N PHE A 146 6.91 11.55 -11.23
CA PHE A 146 5.87 10.59 -10.92
C PHE A 146 6.07 9.27 -11.67
N MET A 147 5.53 8.18 -11.14
CA MET A 147 5.67 6.84 -11.69
C MET A 147 5.13 6.67 -13.11
N ASN A 148 4.14 7.46 -13.51
CA ASN A 148 3.62 7.48 -14.88
C ASN A 148 4.18 8.64 -15.73
N GLY A 149 5.18 9.36 -15.24
CA GLY A 149 5.90 10.45 -15.93
C GLY A 149 5.16 11.78 -16.00
N ARG A 150 3.83 11.83 -15.83
CA ARG A 150 3.00 13.01 -16.13
C ARG A 150 2.38 13.66 -14.90
N ALA A 151 1.64 12.91 -14.12
CA ALA A 151 0.87 13.42 -13.01
C ALA A 151 0.82 12.43 -11.85
N PHE A 152 0.63 12.96 -10.66
CA PHE A 152 0.40 12.16 -9.47
C PHE A 152 -0.84 11.25 -9.64
N SER A 153 -0.69 9.98 -9.29
CA SER A 153 -1.66 8.93 -9.55
C SER A 153 -1.74 7.91 -8.41
N LEU A 154 -2.67 6.98 -8.51
CA LEU A 154 -2.75 5.82 -7.62
C LEU A 154 -1.46 4.97 -7.65
N GLY A 155 -0.75 4.94 -8.79
CA GLY A 155 0.54 4.29 -8.90
C GLY A 155 1.58 4.88 -7.95
N ASP A 156 1.64 6.22 -7.84
CA ASP A 156 2.53 6.92 -6.91
C ASP A 156 2.17 6.65 -5.46
N ILE A 157 0.88 6.65 -5.14
CA ILE A 157 0.39 6.33 -3.80
C ILE A 157 0.82 4.91 -3.41
N ALA A 158 0.54 3.93 -4.27
CA ALA A 158 0.86 2.53 -4.01
C ALA A 158 2.38 2.32 -3.84
N CYS A 159 3.20 2.87 -4.76
CA CYS A 159 4.65 2.77 -4.69
C CYS A 159 5.22 3.46 -3.44
N GLY A 160 4.77 4.66 -3.11
CA GLY A 160 5.19 5.38 -1.90
C GLY A 160 4.82 4.63 -0.61
N VAL A 161 3.65 4.01 -0.59
CA VAL A 161 3.21 3.16 0.54
C VAL A 161 4.05 1.90 0.65
N ALA A 162 4.37 1.22 -0.45
CA ALA A 162 5.20 0.02 -0.45
C ALA A 162 6.62 0.32 0.07
N LEU A 163 7.25 1.40 -0.40
CA LEU A 163 8.54 1.85 0.11
C LEU A 163 8.49 2.16 1.61
N GLY A 164 7.43 2.86 2.05
CA GLY A 164 7.22 3.17 3.46
C GLY A 164 6.97 1.93 4.32
N TYR A 165 6.37 0.89 3.78
CA TYR A 165 6.18 -0.37 4.47
C TYR A 165 7.49 -1.16 4.61
N LEU A 166 8.34 -1.15 3.58
CA LEU A 166 9.68 -1.72 3.68
C LEU A 166 10.51 -0.99 4.74
N GLU A 167 10.45 0.34 4.79
CA GLU A 167 11.11 1.14 5.82
C GLU A 167 10.65 0.79 7.24
N LEU A 168 9.35 0.56 7.41
CA LEU A 168 8.76 0.22 8.72
C LEU A 168 9.14 -1.19 9.19
N ARG A 169 9.23 -2.17 8.26
CA ARG A 169 9.38 -3.60 8.62
C ARG A 169 10.77 -4.16 8.40
N PHE A 170 11.55 -3.53 7.54
CA PHE A 170 12.88 -3.97 7.14
C PHE A 170 13.83 -2.77 7.06
N PRO A 171 14.07 -2.05 8.19
CA PRO A 171 14.92 -0.86 8.21
C PRO A 171 16.36 -1.15 7.78
N GLU A 172 16.79 -2.43 7.89
CA GLU A 172 18.07 -2.93 7.43
C GLU A 172 18.19 -3.06 5.90
N ASN A 173 17.07 -3.00 5.16
CA ASN A 173 17.08 -3.13 3.71
C ASN A 173 17.79 -1.93 3.04
N THR A 174 18.70 -2.24 2.14
CA THR A 174 19.58 -1.26 1.49
C THR A 174 19.00 -0.63 0.23
N TRP A 175 17.68 -0.72 0.00
CA TRP A 175 17.04 -0.20 -1.21
C TRP A 175 17.30 1.30 -1.47
N LYS A 176 17.44 2.10 -0.41
CA LYS A 176 17.73 3.54 -0.52
C LYS A 176 19.08 3.81 -1.17
N GLN A 177 20.07 3.00 -0.83
CA GLN A 177 21.41 3.08 -1.40
C GLN A 177 21.46 2.51 -2.81
N ALA A 178 20.73 1.41 -3.05
CA ALA A 178 20.67 0.74 -4.34
C ALA A 178 19.91 1.56 -5.40
N TYR A 179 18.87 2.31 -4.96
CA TYR A 179 17.99 3.06 -5.85
C TYR A 179 17.79 4.51 -5.37
N PRO A 180 18.77 5.41 -5.58
CA PRO A 180 18.68 6.81 -5.12
C PRO A 180 17.45 7.55 -5.67
N ASN A 181 17.04 7.28 -6.91
CA ASN A 181 15.85 7.88 -7.49
C ASN A 181 14.55 7.48 -6.77
N LEU A 182 14.47 6.24 -6.28
CA LEU A 182 13.34 5.82 -5.43
C LEU A 182 13.41 6.48 -4.05
N PHE A 183 14.60 6.70 -3.50
CA PHE A 183 14.75 7.41 -2.23
C PHE A 183 14.27 8.85 -2.33
N ASP A 184 14.64 9.56 -3.40
CA ASP A 184 14.17 10.92 -3.68
C ASP A 184 12.65 10.96 -3.90
N PHE A 185 12.12 9.99 -4.65
CA PHE A 185 10.67 9.82 -4.84
C PHE A 185 9.96 9.58 -3.50
N TYR A 186 10.48 8.68 -2.69
CA TYR A 186 9.94 8.39 -1.35
C TYR A 186 9.89 9.66 -0.49
N GLY A 187 10.96 10.46 -0.48
CA GLY A 187 11.00 11.73 0.22
C GLY A 187 9.88 12.68 -0.22
N ARG A 188 9.65 12.80 -1.54
CA ARG A 188 8.55 13.61 -2.08
C ARG A 188 7.17 13.10 -1.66
N MET A 189 6.97 11.77 -1.64
CA MET A 189 5.70 11.18 -1.19
C MET A 189 5.48 11.44 0.29
N MET A 190 6.49 11.22 1.14
CA MET A 190 6.38 11.44 2.59
C MET A 190 6.16 12.92 2.96
N ALA A 191 6.54 13.86 2.11
CA ALA A 191 6.28 15.29 2.30
C ALA A 191 4.82 15.70 2.02
N ARG A 192 4.00 14.85 1.39
CA ARG A 192 2.58 15.15 1.13
C ARG A 192 1.75 15.05 2.41
N ALA A 193 0.81 15.97 2.59
CA ALA A 193 -0.08 15.98 3.76
C ALA A 193 -0.81 14.62 3.97
N SER A 194 -1.32 14.03 2.89
CA SER A 194 -2.01 12.73 2.93
C SER A 194 -1.13 11.58 3.48
N PHE A 195 0.16 11.58 3.17
CA PHE A 195 1.12 10.61 3.69
C PHE A 195 1.50 10.88 5.14
N GLN A 196 1.56 12.16 5.55
CA GLN A 196 1.86 12.56 6.92
C GLN A 196 0.70 12.21 7.86
N GLU A 197 -0.53 12.56 7.48
CA GLU A 197 -1.75 12.27 8.26
C GLU A 197 -2.02 10.77 8.44
N THR A 198 -1.52 9.95 7.53
CA THR A 198 -1.73 8.50 7.54
C THR A 198 -0.48 7.72 7.95
N ALA A 199 0.55 8.40 8.43
CA ALA A 199 1.79 7.76 8.83
C ALA A 199 1.54 6.69 9.91
N PRO A 200 2.16 5.50 9.81
CA PRO A 200 2.10 4.54 10.89
C PRO A 200 2.82 5.09 12.14
N PRO A 201 2.47 4.61 13.33
CA PRO A 201 3.22 4.93 14.54
C PRO A 201 4.70 4.60 14.35
N LYS A 202 5.57 5.41 14.92
CA LYS A 202 7.00 5.08 14.99
C LYS A 202 7.14 3.82 15.85
N ALA A 203 7.95 2.87 15.38
CA ALA A 203 8.29 1.66 16.12
C ALA A 203 9.05 1.99 17.41
#